data_91ad238445d01b49b181df4dd56960c9
#
_entry.id   91ad238445d01b49b181df4dd56960c9
#
_cell.length_a   1.000
_cell.length_b   1.000
_cell.length_c   1.000
_cell.angle_alpha   90.00
_cell.angle_beta   90.00
_cell.angle_gamma   90.00
#
_symmetry.space_group_name_H-M   'P 1'
#
loop_
_entity.id
_entity.type
_entity.pdbx_description
1 polymer ?
#
loop_
_entity_poly.entity_id
_entity_poly.type
_entity_poly.pdbx_seq_one_letter_code
_entity_poly.pdbx_strand_id
1 'polypeptide(L)'
;MSFSSFAVSRRSLLVAVSAGLVGSLWTPRQVLAASKADDPQWDLSEEAWRQRLSPAAYNVLRDEGTERPFTSPLNNEKRTGTYHCAGCDLALFPSEAKFDSGTGWPSFWQPLQGAVATKLDFKLILPR
;
A
#
# COMPACT_ATOMS: atom_id res chain seq x y z
N MET A 1 -33.43 -22.08 -50.74
CA MET A 1 -32.91 -22.61 -49.47
C MET A 1 -32.06 -23.81 -49.80
N SER A 2 -30.76 -23.64 -49.99
CA SER A 2 -29.84 -24.69 -50.37
C SER A 2 -28.74 -24.81 -49.33
N PHE A 3 -28.68 -25.97 -48.71
CA PHE A 3 -27.56 -26.38 -47.83
C PHE A 3 -26.47 -26.98 -48.71
N SER A 4 -25.28 -26.41 -48.66
CA SER A 4 -24.07 -27.00 -49.28
C SER A 4 -23.20 -27.58 -48.20
N SER A 5 -23.14 -28.92 -48.15
CA SER A 5 -22.17 -29.70 -47.39
C SER A 5 -20.79 -29.62 -48.06
N PHE A 6 -19.76 -29.19 -47.32
CA PHE A 6 -18.36 -29.37 -47.71
C PHE A 6 -17.72 -30.49 -46.89
N ALA A 7 -17.36 -31.58 -47.59
CA ALA A 7 -16.61 -32.70 -47.07
C ALA A 7 -15.11 -32.34 -46.96
N VAL A 8 -14.55 -32.53 -45.78
CA VAL A 8 -13.11 -32.36 -45.53
C VAL A 8 -12.39 -33.70 -45.69
N SER A 9 -11.50 -33.74 -46.65
CA SER A 9 -10.64 -34.88 -46.96
C SER A 9 -9.49 -35.01 -45.94
N ARG A 10 -9.35 -36.21 -45.36
CA ARG A 10 -8.24 -36.60 -44.51
C ARG A 10 -7.00 -36.85 -45.38
N ARG A 11 -5.96 -36.08 -45.26
CA ARG A 11 -4.60 -36.44 -45.68
C ARG A 11 -3.67 -36.29 -44.48
N SER A 12 -3.21 -37.43 -44.01
CA SER A 12 -2.18 -37.60 -43.00
C SER A 12 -0.84 -37.04 -43.49
N LEU A 13 -0.29 -36.06 -42.79
CA LEU A 13 1.10 -35.68 -42.88
C LEU A 13 1.71 -35.82 -41.51
N LEU A 14 2.50 -36.87 -41.32
CA LEU A 14 3.37 -37.06 -40.18
C LEU A 14 4.56 -36.08 -40.35
N VAL A 15 4.58 -35.04 -39.57
CA VAL A 15 5.78 -34.22 -39.36
C VAL A 15 6.31 -34.53 -37.97
N ALA A 16 7.46 -35.20 -37.94
CA ALA A 16 8.22 -35.41 -36.74
C ALA A 16 8.80 -34.05 -36.30
N VAL A 17 8.27 -33.46 -35.22
CA VAL A 17 8.84 -32.29 -34.57
C VAL A 17 9.68 -32.75 -33.39
N SER A 18 11.00 -32.66 -33.56
CA SER A 18 11.99 -32.81 -32.49
C SER A 18 11.71 -31.85 -31.35
N ALA A 19 11.45 -32.39 -30.17
CA ALA A 19 11.24 -31.67 -28.94
C ALA A 19 12.54 -30.98 -28.46
N GLY A 20 12.69 -29.71 -28.78
CA GLY A 20 13.63 -28.83 -28.10
C GLY A 20 12.98 -28.31 -26.81
N LEU A 21 13.32 -28.89 -25.67
CA LEU A 21 13.00 -28.39 -24.33
C LEU A 21 13.80 -27.10 -24.06
N VAL A 22 13.31 -25.96 -24.52
CA VAL A 22 13.76 -24.68 -24.00
C VAL A 22 12.95 -24.42 -22.74
N GLY A 23 13.46 -24.90 -21.62
CA GLY A 23 12.95 -24.57 -20.29
C GLY A 23 13.19 -23.08 -20.01
N SER A 24 12.21 -22.26 -20.34
CA SER A 24 12.16 -20.89 -19.85
C SER A 24 11.98 -20.95 -18.33
N LEU A 25 13.06 -20.86 -17.59
CA LEU A 25 13.05 -20.58 -16.15
C LEU A 25 12.42 -19.20 -15.95
N TRP A 26 11.12 -19.19 -15.84
CA TRP A 26 10.38 -18.01 -15.38
C TRP A 26 10.65 -17.89 -13.88
N THR A 27 11.78 -17.24 -13.54
CA THR A 27 11.99 -16.78 -12.18
C THR A 27 10.98 -15.68 -11.94
N PRO A 28 10.08 -15.80 -10.96
CA PRO A 28 9.24 -14.69 -10.57
C PRO A 28 10.20 -13.61 -10.05
N ARG A 29 10.38 -12.56 -10.83
CA ARG A 29 11.06 -11.35 -10.39
C ARG A 29 10.18 -10.78 -9.29
N GLN A 30 10.53 -11.08 -8.05
CA GLN A 30 9.95 -10.39 -6.90
C GLN A 30 10.32 -8.92 -7.07
N VAL A 31 9.38 -8.16 -7.61
CA VAL A 31 9.41 -6.72 -7.53
C VAL A 31 9.18 -6.45 -6.03
N LEU A 32 10.28 -6.30 -5.29
CA LEU A 32 10.22 -5.65 -3.99
C LEU A 32 9.60 -4.29 -4.27
N ALA A 33 8.35 -4.12 -3.90
CA ALA A 33 7.74 -2.80 -3.89
C ALA A 33 8.60 -1.96 -2.96
N ALA A 34 9.41 -1.07 -3.54
CA ALA A 34 10.10 -0.05 -2.78
C ALA A 34 9.03 0.65 -1.95
N SER A 35 9.24 0.74 -0.64
CA SER A 35 8.28 1.43 0.20
C SER A 35 8.19 2.86 -0.30
N LYS A 36 7.01 3.43 -0.35
CA LYS A 36 6.83 4.83 -0.78
C LYS A 36 7.64 5.80 0.10
N ALA A 37 8.06 5.35 1.27
CA ALA A 37 8.95 6.07 2.18
C ALA A 37 10.38 6.26 1.63
N ASP A 38 10.83 5.37 0.74
CA ASP A 38 12.18 5.43 0.13
C ASP A 38 12.17 6.18 -1.21
N ASP A 39 11.03 6.77 -1.60
CA ASP A 39 10.91 7.55 -2.83
C ASP A 39 11.57 8.92 -2.61
N PRO A 40 12.59 9.30 -3.45
CA PRO A 40 13.32 10.57 -3.32
C PRO A 40 12.43 11.82 -3.31
N GLN A 41 11.21 11.76 -3.84
CA GLN A 41 10.27 12.87 -3.82
C GLN A 41 9.85 13.27 -2.39
N TRP A 42 10.06 12.40 -1.39
CA TRP A 42 9.73 12.63 0.02
C TRP A 42 10.95 13.01 0.87
N ASP A 43 12.14 13.04 0.26
CA ASP A 43 13.37 13.56 0.89
C ASP A 43 13.40 15.09 0.81
N LEU A 44 12.48 15.70 1.53
CA LEU A 44 12.30 17.15 1.55
C LEU A 44 13.03 17.75 2.74
N SER A 45 13.52 19.00 2.58
CA SER A 45 14.05 19.79 3.70
C SER A 45 12.95 20.05 4.75
N GLU A 46 13.36 20.38 5.97
CA GLU A 46 12.42 20.76 7.03
C GLU A 46 11.56 21.97 6.64
N GLU A 47 12.13 22.96 5.97
CA GLU A 47 11.41 24.14 5.48
C GLU A 47 10.33 23.75 4.48
N ALA A 48 10.63 22.84 3.54
CA ALA A 48 9.67 22.35 2.57
C ALA A 48 8.54 21.58 3.25
N TRP A 49 8.85 20.79 4.28
CA TRP A 49 7.82 20.12 5.07
C TRP A 49 6.94 21.10 5.87
N ARG A 50 7.53 22.16 6.46
CA ARG A 50 6.76 23.20 7.17
C ARG A 50 5.82 23.98 6.26
N GLN A 51 6.21 24.19 5.00
CA GLN A 51 5.35 24.81 3.99
C GLN A 51 4.20 23.89 3.53
N ARG A 52 4.45 22.59 3.52
CA ARG A 52 3.49 21.57 3.04
C ARG A 52 2.46 21.20 4.10
N LEU A 53 2.86 21.11 5.34
CA LEU A 53 2.05 20.61 6.46
C LEU A 53 1.49 21.77 7.30
N SER A 54 0.32 21.56 7.91
CA SER A 54 -0.09 22.43 9.00
C SER A 54 0.88 22.28 10.19
N PRO A 55 1.00 23.29 11.07
CA PRO A 55 1.87 23.18 12.25
C PRO A 55 1.58 21.94 13.12
N ALA A 56 0.30 21.59 13.28
CA ALA A 56 -0.09 20.38 14.03
C ALA A 56 0.35 19.09 13.34
N ALA A 57 0.16 18.98 12.01
CA ALA A 57 0.59 17.82 11.26
C ALA A 57 2.13 17.71 11.20
N TYR A 58 2.84 18.84 11.10
CA TYR A 58 4.29 18.87 11.15
C TYR A 58 4.81 18.33 12.49
N ASN A 59 4.26 18.83 13.61
CA ASN A 59 4.64 18.36 14.95
C ASN A 59 4.50 16.83 15.09
N VAL A 60 3.42 16.25 14.59
CA VAL A 60 3.22 14.79 14.69
C VAL A 60 4.10 14.02 13.71
N LEU A 61 4.20 14.46 12.46
CA LEU A 61 4.86 13.68 11.40
C LEU A 61 6.38 13.87 11.34
N ARG A 62 6.91 14.99 11.86
CA ARG A 62 8.33 15.35 11.74
C ARG A 62 9.02 15.57 13.08
N ASP A 63 8.31 16.04 14.11
CA ASP A 63 8.88 16.35 15.43
C ASP A 63 8.52 15.30 16.50
N GLU A 64 8.03 14.11 16.09
CA GLU A 64 7.65 13.01 16.99
C GLU A 64 6.59 13.40 18.04
N GLY A 65 5.79 14.43 17.76
CA GLY A 65 4.73 14.91 18.64
C GLY A 65 3.48 14.03 18.61
N THR A 66 2.55 14.37 19.48
CA THR A 66 1.26 13.66 19.58
C THR A 66 0.12 14.67 19.73
N GLU A 67 -1.02 14.43 19.06
CA GLU A 67 -2.24 15.18 19.32
C GLU A 67 -2.75 14.94 20.75
N ARG A 68 -3.47 15.92 21.30
CA ARG A 68 -4.20 15.69 22.55
C ARG A 68 -5.30 14.63 22.34
N PRO A 69 -5.55 13.75 23.31
CA PRO A 69 -6.64 12.80 23.20
C PRO A 69 -7.99 13.53 23.05
N PHE A 70 -8.91 12.94 22.33
CA PHE A 70 -10.28 13.42 22.07
C PHE A 70 -10.38 14.73 21.25
N THR A 71 -9.28 15.25 20.68
CA THR A 71 -9.31 16.50 19.89
C THR A 71 -9.39 16.28 18.38
N SER A 72 -9.02 15.10 17.90
CA SER A 72 -9.05 14.82 16.46
C SER A 72 -10.47 14.77 15.91
N PRO A 73 -10.81 15.52 14.86
CA PRO A 73 -12.11 15.40 14.19
C PRO A 73 -12.33 14.00 13.59
N LEU A 74 -11.25 13.27 13.31
CA LEU A 74 -11.32 11.91 12.78
C LEU A 74 -11.86 10.89 13.79
N ASN A 75 -11.91 11.19 15.09
CA ASN A 75 -12.55 10.33 16.07
C ASN A 75 -14.03 10.07 15.71
N ASN A 76 -14.73 11.10 15.27
CA ASN A 76 -16.15 11.05 14.96
C ASN A 76 -16.46 10.78 13.49
N GLU A 77 -15.43 10.60 12.64
CA GLU A 77 -15.62 10.27 11.22
C GLU A 77 -16.17 8.86 11.07
N LYS A 78 -17.36 8.72 10.46
CA LYS A 78 -18.08 7.46 10.26
C LYS A 78 -18.35 7.13 8.79
N ARG A 79 -18.02 8.02 7.87
CA ARG A 79 -18.24 7.80 6.45
C ARG A 79 -17.35 6.67 5.93
N THR A 80 -17.88 5.89 5.00
CA THR A 80 -17.10 4.89 4.28
C THR A 80 -16.03 5.58 3.42
N GLY A 81 -14.81 5.06 3.48
CA GLY A 81 -13.69 5.61 2.71
C GLY A 81 -12.34 5.09 3.20
N THR A 82 -11.30 5.77 2.78
CA THR A 82 -9.92 5.42 3.11
C THR A 82 -9.25 6.59 3.82
N TYR A 83 -8.49 6.29 4.87
CA TYR A 83 -7.67 7.25 5.60
C TYR A 83 -6.30 7.33 4.97
N HIS A 84 -5.86 8.55 4.68
CA HIS A 84 -4.61 8.84 3.99
C HIS A 84 -3.61 9.56 4.90
N CYS A 85 -2.33 9.40 4.59
CA CYS A 85 -1.26 10.14 5.25
C CYS A 85 -1.35 11.63 4.90
N ALA A 86 -1.38 12.50 5.90
CA ALA A 86 -1.42 13.95 5.68
C ALA A 86 -0.15 14.50 4.98
N GLY A 87 0.97 13.79 5.05
CA GLY A 87 2.23 14.19 4.41
C GLY A 87 2.34 13.78 2.95
N CYS A 88 2.08 12.52 2.63
CA CYS A 88 2.37 11.94 1.31
C CYS A 88 1.14 11.39 0.58
N ASP A 89 -0.06 11.56 1.14
CA ASP A 89 -1.32 11.07 0.60
C ASP A 89 -1.37 9.55 0.34
N LEU A 90 -0.49 8.79 0.98
CA LEU A 90 -0.56 7.33 0.91
C LEU A 90 -1.82 6.83 1.60
N ALA A 91 -2.58 5.98 0.95
CA ALA A 91 -3.70 5.27 1.56
C ALA A 91 -3.20 4.33 2.66
N LEU A 92 -3.68 4.49 3.88
CA LEU A 92 -3.15 3.78 5.05
C LEU A 92 -4.15 2.78 5.64
N PHE A 93 -5.40 3.21 5.89
CA PHE A 93 -6.39 2.41 6.60
C PHE A 93 -7.75 2.52 5.92
N PRO A 94 -8.49 1.41 5.78
CA PRO A 94 -9.87 1.45 5.33
C PRO A 94 -10.79 1.81 6.51
N SER A 95 -11.93 2.44 6.24
CA SER A 95 -12.91 2.83 7.27
C SER A 95 -13.44 1.65 8.07
N GLU A 96 -13.53 0.49 7.46
CA GLU A 96 -14.01 -0.76 8.07
C GLU A 96 -13.08 -1.28 9.17
N ALA A 97 -11.80 -0.90 9.10
CA ALA A 97 -10.83 -1.26 10.13
C ALA A 97 -10.85 -0.31 11.34
N LYS A 98 -11.59 0.80 11.26
CA LYS A 98 -11.65 1.77 12.36
C LYS A 98 -12.51 1.25 13.50
N PHE A 99 -12.03 1.47 14.71
CA PHE A 99 -12.78 1.15 15.95
C PHE A 99 -12.55 2.21 17.02
N ASP A 100 -13.41 2.22 18.02
CA ASP A 100 -13.25 3.07 19.20
C ASP A 100 -12.45 2.31 20.25
N SER A 101 -11.24 2.75 20.52
CA SER A 101 -10.35 2.16 21.54
C SER A 101 -10.56 2.78 22.92
N GLY A 102 -11.35 3.84 23.04
CA GLY A 102 -11.51 4.61 24.26
C GLY A 102 -10.29 5.48 24.65
N THR A 103 -9.21 5.44 23.86
CA THR A 103 -7.97 6.17 24.16
C THR A 103 -7.99 7.65 23.74
N GLY A 104 -8.98 8.02 22.92
CA GLY A 104 -9.14 9.40 22.43
C GLY A 104 -8.43 9.70 21.11
N TRP A 105 -7.85 8.70 20.47
CA TRP A 105 -7.26 8.82 19.13
C TRP A 105 -7.96 7.91 18.13
N PRO A 106 -8.01 8.28 16.83
CA PRO A 106 -8.49 7.38 15.77
C PRO A 106 -7.70 6.08 15.78
N SER A 107 -8.38 4.95 15.93
CA SER A 107 -7.75 3.64 16.08
C SER A 107 -8.19 2.68 14.98
N PHE A 108 -7.26 1.84 14.50
CA PHE A 108 -7.48 0.90 13.41
C PHE A 108 -6.85 -0.44 13.78
N TRP A 109 -7.57 -1.53 13.55
CA TRP A 109 -7.08 -2.87 13.87
C TRP A 109 -6.21 -3.47 12.75
N GLN A 110 -6.32 -2.96 11.51
CA GLN A 110 -5.51 -3.42 10.38
C GLN A 110 -5.27 -2.29 9.38
N PRO A 111 -4.02 -2.10 8.91
CA PRO A 111 -3.72 -1.22 7.79
C PRO A 111 -4.03 -1.91 6.45
N LEU A 112 -4.03 -1.13 5.37
CA LEU A 112 -3.97 -1.65 4.01
C LEU A 112 -2.66 -2.41 3.80
N GLN A 113 -2.71 -3.43 2.94
CA GLN A 113 -1.54 -4.27 2.69
C GLN A 113 -0.34 -3.45 2.18
N GLY A 114 0.79 -3.56 2.86
CA GLY A 114 2.02 -2.85 2.49
C GLY A 114 2.00 -1.34 2.75
N ALA A 115 0.95 -0.80 3.40
CA ALA A 115 0.82 0.63 3.64
C ALA A 115 1.67 1.13 4.81
N VAL A 116 1.98 0.27 5.77
CA VAL A 116 2.81 0.60 6.94
C VAL A 116 3.93 -0.41 7.11
N ALA A 117 5.05 0.05 7.64
CA ALA A 117 6.16 -0.78 8.07
C ALA A 117 6.40 -0.58 9.57
N THR A 118 6.97 -1.58 10.22
CA THR A 118 7.33 -1.51 11.64
C THR A 118 8.83 -1.56 11.79
N LYS A 119 9.35 -0.81 12.75
CA LYS A 119 10.76 -0.90 13.19
C LYS A 119 10.78 -1.02 14.71
N LEU A 120 11.83 -1.66 15.23
CA LEU A 120 12.05 -1.67 16.67
C LEU A 120 12.46 -0.27 17.14
N ASP A 121 11.78 0.23 18.16
CA ASP A 121 12.13 1.48 18.82
C ASP A 121 12.56 1.18 20.25
N PHE A 122 13.83 1.48 20.54
CA PHE A 122 14.42 1.26 21.87
C PHE A 122 14.32 2.49 22.78
N LYS A 123 13.75 3.61 22.30
CA LYS A 123 13.64 4.84 23.10
C LYS A 123 12.77 4.65 24.35
N LEU A 124 11.79 3.73 24.30
CA LEU A 124 10.88 3.43 25.41
C LEU A 124 11.41 2.35 26.38
N ILE A 125 12.51 1.70 26.08
CA ILE A 125 13.03 0.55 26.85
C ILE A 125 14.11 0.99 27.86
N LEU A 126 14.68 2.18 27.70
CA LEU A 126 15.64 2.72 28.66
C LEU A 126 14.88 3.44 29.79
N PRO A 127 14.97 2.98 31.04
CA PRO A 127 14.41 3.71 32.17
C PRO A 127 15.11 5.07 32.27
N ARG A 128 14.33 6.14 32.33
CA ARG A 128 14.81 7.51 32.63
C ARG A 128 15.07 7.64 34.11
#